data_26267c51e1ab43a583941b397efe3c24
#
_entry.id   26267c51e1ab43a583941b397efe3c24
#
_cell.length_a   1.000
_cell.length_b   1.000
_cell.length_c   1.000
_cell.angle_alpha   90.00
_cell.angle_beta   90.00
_cell.angle_gamma   90.00
#
_symmetry.space_group_name_H-M   'P 1'
#
loop_
_entity.id
_entity.type
_entity.pdbx_description
1 polymer ?
#
loop_
_entity_poly.entity_id
_entity_poly.type
_entity_poly.pdbx_seq_one_letter_code
_entity_poly.pdbx_strand_id
1 'polypeptide(L)'
;MEDPNFLNNYTNLGYQSFFIAQQELDLMNKLFFESIRLGKILDDVSISEPYFRDANIVGVDMKSLSCIASGNKTYLNPNGIDSRTICSLARYAGISDIVSSFGLFELPSTNIFHNLLAQIIWYFIEGHKSRKNELNPNIENYVPFKNILIQNIFWFLYIRPNRGHQ
;
A
#
# COMPACT_ATOMS: atom_id res chain seq x y z
N MET A 1 5.96 -33.19 -5.40
CA MET A 1 5.99 -32.14 -4.35
C MET A 1 5.86 -30.83 -5.10
N GLU A 2 4.68 -30.30 -5.24
CA GLU A 2 4.48 -28.98 -5.85
C GLU A 2 5.02 -27.95 -4.85
N ASP A 3 6.00 -27.16 -5.28
CA ASP A 3 6.43 -26.00 -4.50
C ASP A 3 5.23 -25.09 -4.30
N PRO A 4 4.87 -24.74 -3.07
CA PRO A 4 3.77 -23.84 -2.85
C PRO A 4 4.13 -22.50 -3.52
N ASN A 5 3.37 -22.11 -4.54
CA ASN A 5 3.46 -20.76 -5.10
C ASN A 5 3.07 -19.77 -4.01
N PHE A 6 4.06 -19.13 -3.41
CA PHE A 6 3.86 -18.17 -2.33
C PHE A 6 3.21 -16.87 -2.78
N LEU A 7 3.23 -16.58 -4.07
CA LEU A 7 2.65 -15.38 -4.67
C LEU A 7 1.58 -15.77 -5.68
N ASN A 8 0.31 -15.69 -5.26
CA ASN A 8 -0.83 -16.01 -6.12
C ASN A 8 -1.23 -14.85 -7.03
N ASN A 9 -1.05 -13.61 -6.57
CA ASN A 9 -1.39 -12.41 -7.32
C ASN A 9 -0.44 -11.27 -6.96
N TYR A 10 -0.18 -10.41 -7.95
CA TYR A 10 0.59 -9.19 -7.78
C TYR A 10 -0.03 -8.06 -8.59
N THR A 11 -0.21 -6.91 -7.98
CA THR A 11 -0.72 -5.71 -8.65
C THR A 11 0.24 -4.56 -8.44
N ASN A 12 0.67 -3.93 -9.52
CA ASN A 12 1.45 -2.69 -9.47
C ASN A 12 0.54 -1.49 -9.76
N LEU A 13 0.29 -0.68 -8.74
CA LEU A 13 -0.51 0.53 -8.83
C LEU A 13 0.39 1.76 -8.97
N GLY A 14 0.17 2.54 -10.03
CA GLY A 14 0.84 3.81 -10.22
C GLY A 14 2.13 3.75 -11.01
N TYR A 15 2.33 2.73 -11.84
CA TYR A 15 3.52 2.72 -12.69
C TYR A 15 3.51 3.87 -13.71
N GLN A 16 4.71 4.35 -14.02
CA GLN A 16 4.94 5.38 -15.04
C GLN A 16 5.76 4.76 -16.18
N SER A 17 5.24 4.84 -17.41
CA SER A 17 5.79 4.11 -18.56
C SER A 17 7.24 4.47 -18.92
N PHE A 18 7.74 5.60 -18.45
CA PHE A 18 9.14 6.01 -18.67
C PHE A 18 10.11 5.49 -17.59
N PHE A 19 9.60 4.86 -16.52
CA PHE A 19 10.41 4.22 -15.48
C PHE A 19 10.41 2.70 -15.55
N ILE A 20 9.57 2.10 -16.39
CA ILE A 20 9.43 0.64 -16.50
C ILE A 20 9.85 0.17 -17.89
N ALA A 21 10.63 -0.90 -17.95
CA ALA A 21 11.00 -1.51 -19.23
C ALA A 21 9.83 -2.29 -19.82
N GLN A 22 9.71 -2.33 -21.17
CA GLN A 22 8.64 -3.09 -21.82
C GLN A 22 8.67 -4.58 -21.44
N GLN A 23 9.87 -5.14 -21.25
CA GLN A 23 10.04 -6.54 -20.84
C GLN A 23 9.41 -6.84 -19.46
N GLU A 24 9.42 -5.88 -18.54
CA GLU A 24 8.79 -6.02 -17.22
C GLU A 24 7.26 -6.04 -17.34
N LEU A 25 6.68 -5.17 -18.16
CA LEU A 25 5.24 -5.20 -18.46
C LEU A 25 4.83 -6.50 -19.15
N ASP A 26 5.63 -6.97 -20.10
CA ASP A 26 5.38 -8.23 -20.80
C ASP A 26 5.44 -9.43 -19.86
N LEU A 27 6.37 -9.39 -18.88
CA LEU A 27 6.45 -10.41 -17.84
C LEU A 27 5.23 -10.39 -16.92
N MET A 28 4.79 -9.22 -16.48
CA MET A 28 3.59 -9.08 -15.65
C MET A 28 2.36 -9.63 -16.39
N ASN A 29 2.21 -9.29 -17.68
CA ASN A 29 1.12 -9.81 -18.50
C ASN A 29 1.18 -11.34 -18.66
N LYS A 30 2.36 -11.93 -18.85
CA LYS A 30 2.55 -13.38 -18.94
C LYS A 30 2.20 -14.10 -17.64
N LEU A 31 2.42 -13.46 -16.51
CA LEU A 31 2.10 -13.99 -15.19
C LEU A 31 0.66 -13.68 -14.74
N PHE A 32 -0.12 -13.03 -15.61
CA PHE A 32 -1.48 -12.54 -15.30
C PHE A 32 -1.52 -11.59 -14.11
N PHE A 33 -0.42 -10.85 -13.86
CA PHE A 33 -0.35 -9.80 -12.86
C PHE A 33 -0.88 -8.49 -13.42
N GLU A 34 -1.45 -7.67 -12.54
CA GLU A 34 -2.06 -6.43 -12.95
C GLU A 34 -1.11 -5.23 -12.82
N SER A 35 -1.19 -4.31 -13.76
CA SER A 35 -0.43 -3.06 -13.73
C SER A 35 -1.31 -1.89 -14.16
N ILE A 36 -1.46 -0.93 -13.25
CA ILE A 36 -2.32 0.24 -13.43
C ILE A 36 -1.45 1.49 -13.52
N ARG A 37 -1.59 2.22 -14.64
CA ARG A 37 -0.81 3.45 -14.86
C ARG A 37 -1.20 4.54 -13.87
N LEU A 38 -0.21 5.34 -13.44
CA LEU A 38 -0.41 6.46 -12.54
C LEU A 38 -1.49 7.43 -13.02
N GLY A 39 -1.51 7.77 -14.30
CA GLY A 39 -2.53 8.69 -14.86
C GLY A 39 -3.96 8.23 -14.57
N LYS A 40 -4.26 6.93 -14.69
CA LYS A 40 -5.60 6.40 -14.38
C LYS A 40 -5.97 6.59 -12.91
N ILE A 41 -5.01 6.42 -12.01
CA ILE A 41 -5.23 6.60 -10.56
C ILE A 41 -5.43 8.07 -10.22
N LEU A 42 -4.70 8.97 -10.89
CA LEU A 42 -4.84 10.42 -10.68
C LEU A 42 -6.17 10.95 -11.25
N ASP A 43 -6.67 10.37 -12.33
CA ASP A 43 -7.97 10.72 -12.90
C ASP A 43 -9.12 10.27 -11.97
N ASP A 44 -9.02 9.05 -11.43
CA ASP A 44 -9.99 8.51 -10.48
C ASP A 44 -9.31 7.52 -9.53
N VAL A 45 -9.05 7.96 -8.31
CA VAL A 45 -8.40 7.13 -7.28
C VAL A 45 -9.27 5.93 -6.86
N SER A 46 -10.58 5.99 -7.07
CA SER A 46 -11.50 4.92 -6.67
C SER A 46 -11.30 3.62 -7.45
N ILE A 47 -10.74 3.68 -8.66
CA ILE A 47 -10.41 2.50 -9.45
C ILE A 47 -9.37 1.58 -8.79
N SER A 48 -8.62 2.10 -7.81
CA SER A 48 -7.62 1.33 -7.07
C SER A 48 -8.25 0.46 -5.96
N GLU A 49 -9.45 0.81 -5.49
CA GLU A 49 -10.07 0.15 -4.34
C GLU A 49 -10.26 -1.36 -4.53
N PRO A 50 -10.75 -1.89 -5.67
CA PRO A 50 -10.93 -3.32 -5.87
C PRO A 50 -9.65 -4.14 -5.70
N TYR A 51 -8.50 -3.58 -6.09
CA TYR A 51 -7.20 -4.28 -5.97
C TYR A 51 -6.76 -4.49 -4.53
N PHE A 52 -7.19 -3.62 -3.62
CA PHE A 52 -6.91 -3.80 -2.19
C PHE A 52 -7.78 -4.89 -1.56
N ARG A 53 -8.95 -5.19 -2.12
CA ARG A 53 -9.83 -6.25 -1.60
C ARG A 53 -9.20 -7.63 -1.65
N ASP A 54 -8.32 -7.87 -2.62
CA ASP A 54 -7.66 -9.17 -2.83
C ASP A 54 -6.20 -9.18 -2.34
N ALA A 55 -5.73 -8.08 -1.75
CA ALA A 55 -4.36 -7.94 -1.29
C ALA A 55 -4.21 -8.31 0.20
N ASN A 56 -3.31 -9.24 0.51
CA ASN A 56 -2.91 -9.53 1.89
C ASN A 56 -1.83 -8.57 2.40
N ILE A 57 -0.94 -8.13 1.50
CA ILE A 57 0.18 -7.26 1.79
C ILE A 57 0.15 -6.07 0.83
N VAL A 58 0.29 -4.87 1.38
CA VAL A 58 0.42 -3.63 0.60
C VAL A 58 1.75 -2.98 0.92
N GLY A 59 2.55 -2.74 -0.11
CA GLY A 59 3.81 -1.99 -0.02
C GLY A 59 3.74 -0.69 -0.80
N VAL A 60 4.23 0.39 -0.22
CA VAL A 60 4.34 1.69 -0.89
C VAL A 60 5.82 2.07 -1.00
N ASP A 61 6.31 2.18 -2.22
CA ASP A 61 7.61 2.79 -2.49
C ASP A 61 7.47 4.31 -2.48
N MET A 62 8.11 4.98 -1.52
CA MET A 62 8.00 6.43 -1.36
C MET A 62 8.69 7.22 -2.47
N LYS A 63 9.50 6.58 -3.32
CA LYS A 63 10.00 7.17 -4.57
C LYS A 63 8.90 7.38 -5.61
N SER A 64 7.77 6.69 -5.48
CA SER A 64 6.59 6.89 -6.35
C SER A 64 5.90 8.23 -6.11
N LEU A 65 6.13 8.87 -4.96
CA LEU A 65 5.56 10.17 -4.65
C LEU A 65 6.23 11.30 -5.44
N SER A 66 5.47 12.35 -5.71
CA SER A 66 6.06 13.58 -6.25
C SER A 66 7.07 14.15 -5.27
N CYS A 67 8.16 14.73 -5.78
CA CYS A 67 9.17 15.37 -4.95
C CYS A 67 8.63 16.58 -4.18
N ILE A 68 7.54 17.20 -4.67
CA ILE A 68 6.84 18.28 -3.96
C ILE A 68 6.13 17.72 -2.72
N ALA A 69 5.47 16.56 -2.86
CA ALA A 69 4.76 15.93 -1.76
C ALA A 69 5.71 15.31 -0.72
N SER A 70 6.75 14.63 -1.17
CA SER A 70 7.71 13.93 -0.30
C SER A 70 8.82 14.84 0.23
N GLY A 71 9.06 15.99 -0.39
CA GLY A 71 10.23 16.84 -0.10
C GLY A 71 11.56 16.13 -0.40
N ASN A 72 11.54 15.05 -1.19
CA ASN A 72 12.73 14.28 -1.52
C ASN A 72 13.63 15.09 -2.45
N LYS A 73 14.86 15.37 -2.00
CA LYS A 73 15.85 16.14 -2.77
C LYS A 73 16.80 15.26 -3.56
N THR A 74 16.85 13.99 -3.24
CA THR A 74 17.75 13.01 -3.87
C THR A 74 17.09 12.37 -5.07
N TYR A 75 15.82 12.00 -4.94
CA TYR A 75 15.03 11.41 -6.02
C TYR A 75 13.94 12.40 -6.45
N LEU A 76 14.18 13.05 -7.58
CA LEU A 76 13.29 14.08 -8.10
C LEU A 76 12.28 13.47 -9.07
N ASN A 77 11.10 13.15 -8.57
CA ASN A 77 9.94 12.72 -9.36
C ASN A 77 8.88 13.83 -9.35
N PRO A 78 8.89 14.78 -10.31
CA PRO A 78 7.92 15.87 -10.30
C PRO A 78 6.49 15.40 -10.61
N ASN A 79 6.35 14.33 -11.39
CA ASN A 79 5.08 13.76 -11.83
C ASN A 79 4.77 12.46 -11.08
N GLY A 80 5.01 12.44 -9.78
CA GLY A 80 4.66 11.30 -8.91
C GLY A 80 3.27 11.45 -8.28
N ILE A 81 2.95 10.51 -7.41
CA ILE A 81 1.73 10.53 -6.61
C ILE A 81 1.74 11.74 -5.68
N ASP A 82 0.66 12.50 -5.65
CA ASP A 82 0.51 13.62 -4.72
C ASP A 82 0.07 13.16 -3.32
N SER A 83 0.16 14.09 -2.34
CA SER A 83 -0.15 13.80 -0.93
C SER A 83 -1.59 13.34 -0.70
N ARG A 84 -2.55 13.92 -1.42
CA ARG A 84 -3.97 13.56 -1.28
C ARG A 84 -4.23 12.15 -1.81
N THR A 85 -3.70 11.85 -2.98
CA THR A 85 -3.86 10.54 -3.63
C THR A 85 -3.26 9.43 -2.80
N ILE A 86 -2.05 9.59 -2.26
CA ILE A 86 -1.42 8.54 -1.42
C ILE A 86 -2.19 8.32 -0.12
N CYS A 87 -2.74 9.36 0.50
CA CYS A 87 -3.59 9.23 1.68
C CYS A 87 -4.88 8.47 1.36
N SER A 88 -5.49 8.71 0.18
CA SER A 88 -6.68 7.98 -0.27
C SER A 88 -6.37 6.50 -0.52
N LEU A 89 -5.23 6.19 -1.17
CA LEU A 89 -4.77 4.82 -1.39
C LEU A 89 -4.52 4.10 -0.05
N ALA A 90 -3.87 4.76 0.90
CA ALA A 90 -3.66 4.22 2.25
C ALA A 90 -4.99 3.92 2.96
N ARG A 91 -5.98 4.79 2.82
CA ARG A 91 -7.31 4.57 3.38
C ARG A 91 -8.00 3.36 2.75
N TYR A 92 -7.94 3.21 1.41
CA TYR A 92 -8.49 2.03 0.74
C TYR A 92 -7.81 0.73 1.18
N ALA A 93 -6.49 0.74 1.30
CA ALA A 93 -5.75 -0.40 1.86
C ALA A 93 -6.21 -0.71 3.30
N GLY A 94 -6.47 0.34 4.11
CA GLY A 94 -6.98 0.18 5.47
C GLY A 94 -8.38 -0.44 5.52
N ILE A 95 -9.30 -0.05 4.63
CA ILE A 95 -10.69 -0.54 4.59
C ILE A 95 -10.76 -2.04 4.24
N SER A 96 -9.82 -2.54 3.44
CA SER A 96 -9.82 -3.95 3.04
C SER A 96 -9.71 -4.89 4.24
N ASP A 97 -10.65 -5.81 4.39
CA ASP A 97 -10.72 -6.75 5.50
C ASP A 97 -9.56 -7.76 5.53
N ILE A 98 -8.93 -8.03 4.37
CA ILE A 98 -7.85 -9.03 4.26
C ILE A 98 -6.45 -8.44 4.29
N VAL A 99 -6.26 -7.13 4.10
CA VAL A 99 -4.95 -6.52 4.23
C VAL A 99 -4.44 -6.66 5.65
N SER A 100 -3.43 -7.50 5.82
CA SER A 100 -2.80 -7.82 7.11
C SER A 100 -1.51 -7.04 7.35
N SER A 101 -0.88 -6.53 6.29
CA SER A 101 0.38 -5.81 6.37
C SER A 101 0.38 -4.61 5.42
N PHE A 102 0.84 -3.47 5.94
CA PHE A 102 1.02 -2.22 5.18
C PHE A 102 2.42 -1.70 5.44
N GLY A 103 3.25 -1.63 4.41
CA GLY A 103 4.65 -1.26 4.49
C GLY A 103 4.96 0.01 3.70
N LEU A 104 5.87 0.84 4.21
CA LEU A 104 6.38 2.02 3.55
C LEU A 104 7.89 1.88 3.37
N PHE A 105 8.37 2.02 2.14
CA PHE A 105 9.74 1.75 1.75
C PHE A 105 10.39 3.01 1.16
N GLU A 106 11.73 3.08 1.16
CA GLU A 106 12.50 4.17 0.57
C GLU A 106 12.15 5.54 1.18
N LEU A 107 12.10 5.61 2.50
CA LEU A 107 11.69 6.79 3.25
C LEU A 107 12.71 7.93 3.11
N PRO A 108 12.32 9.12 2.58
CA PRO A 108 13.21 10.26 2.57
C PRO A 108 13.39 10.86 3.97
N SER A 109 14.60 11.30 4.30
CA SER A 109 14.93 11.89 5.59
C SER A 109 14.69 13.41 5.60
N THR A 110 13.45 13.85 5.42
CA THR A 110 13.07 15.27 5.45
C THR A 110 11.95 15.54 6.43
N ASN A 111 11.96 16.72 7.09
CA ASN A 111 10.90 17.07 8.05
C ASN A 111 9.50 17.16 7.41
N ILE A 112 9.42 17.62 6.17
CA ILE A 112 8.14 17.68 5.43
C ILE A 112 7.58 16.30 5.27
N PHE A 113 8.44 15.33 4.96
CA PHE A 113 8.02 13.95 4.76
C PHE A 113 7.49 13.31 6.04
N HIS A 114 8.04 13.61 7.21
CA HIS A 114 7.56 13.05 8.47
C HIS A 114 6.08 13.39 8.73
N ASN A 115 5.64 14.60 8.37
CA ASN A 115 4.25 14.99 8.49
C ASN A 115 3.35 14.21 7.51
N LEU A 116 3.80 14.04 6.27
CA LEU A 116 3.04 13.25 5.29
C LEU A 116 3.00 11.77 5.71
N LEU A 117 4.11 11.22 6.19
CA LEU A 117 4.18 9.85 6.71
C LEU A 117 3.15 9.61 7.82
N ALA A 118 3.07 10.54 8.78
CA ALA A 118 2.09 10.46 9.85
C ALA A 118 0.65 10.46 9.31
N GLN A 119 0.37 11.28 8.28
CA GLN A 119 -0.95 11.32 7.64
C GLN A 119 -1.27 10.02 6.89
N ILE A 120 -0.33 9.46 6.14
CA ILE A 120 -0.51 8.18 5.43
C ILE A 120 -0.88 7.08 6.43
N ILE A 121 -0.12 6.97 7.53
CA ILE A 121 -0.39 6.00 8.59
C ILE A 121 -1.76 6.26 9.23
N TRP A 122 -2.09 7.51 9.49
CA TRP A 122 -3.38 7.89 10.08
C TRP A 122 -4.55 7.47 9.19
N TYR A 123 -4.48 7.73 7.87
CA TYR A 123 -5.52 7.35 6.92
C TYR A 123 -5.66 5.83 6.80
N PHE A 124 -4.56 5.10 6.85
CA PHE A 124 -4.61 3.63 6.89
C PHE A 124 -5.33 3.13 8.15
N ILE A 125 -5.02 3.69 9.32
CA ILE A 125 -5.66 3.33 10.59
C ILE A 125 -7.15 3.71 10.59
N GLU A 126 -7.49 4.88 10.06
CA GLU A 126 -8.87 5.34 9.92
C GLU A 126 -9.67 4.40 9.01
N GLY A 127 -9.08 4.01 7.88
CA GLY A 127 -9.65 2.99 7.00
C GLY A 127 -9.86 1.67 7.72
N HIS A 128 -8.86 1.19 8.47
CA HIS A 128 -8.95 -0.05 9.23
C HIS A 128 -10.09 -0.03 10.26
N LYS A 129 -10.32 1.08 10.93
CA LYS A 129 -11.46 1.24 11.85
C LYS A 129 -12.81 1.19 11.15
N SER A 130 -12.84 1.46 9.85
CA SER A 130 -14.06 1.48 9.03
C SER A 130 -14.35 0.12 8.38
N ARG A 131 -13.57 -0.93 8.69
CA ARG A 131 -13.82 -2.30 8.20
C ARG A 131 -15.18 -2.79 8.64
N LYS A 132 -15.90 -3.39 7.70
CA LYS A 132 -17.25 -3.91 7.98
C LYS A 132 -17.25 -5.33 8.53
N ASN A 133 -16.06 -5.99 8.54
CA ASN A 133 -15.93 -7.41 8.94
C ASN A 133 -16.90 -8.33 8.21
N GLU A 134 -17.14 -8.05 6.93
CA GLU A 134 -18.07 -8.83 6.10
C GLU A 134 -17.70 -10.31 6.00
N LEU A 135 -16.41 -10.63 6.21
CA LEU A 135 -15.90 -12.00 6.20
C LEU A 135 -16.14 -12.74 7.53
N ASN A 136 -16.52 -12.05 8.61
CA ASN A 136 -16.74 -12.69 9.90
C ASN A 136 -17.64 -11.87 10.83
N PRO A 137 -18.98 -11.98 10.71
CA PRO A 137 -19.92 -11.15 11.48
C PRO A 137 -19.90 -11.38 12.99
N ASN A 138 -19.12 -12.37 13.50
CA ASN A 138 -19.09 -12.78 14.91
C ASN A 138 -17.79 -12.44 15.66
N ILE A 139 -16.89 -11.62 15.13
CA ILE A 139 -15.67 -11.27 15.84
C ILE A 139 -15.84 -9.91 16.55
N GLU A 140 -16.30 -9.95 17.77
CA GLU A 140 -16.26 -8.86 18.77
C GLU A 140 -14.85 -8.63 19.35
N ASN A 141 -13.78 -8.86 18.65
CA ASN A 141 -12.44 -8.70 19.19
C ASN A 141 -11.60 -7.75 18.36
N TYR A 142 -11.56 -6.50 18.81
CA TYR A 142 -10.51 -5.55 18.43
C TYR A 142 -9.15 -6.14 18.80
N VAL A 143 -8.32 -6.38 17.80
CA VAL A 143 -6.91 -6.69 18.05
C VAL A 143 -6.15 -5.38 18.19
N PRO A 144 -5.61 -5.09 19.38
CA PRO A 144 -4.80 -3.88 19.55
C PRO A 144 -3.53 -3.96 18.70
N PHE A 145 -3.15 -2.82 18.12
CA PHE A 145 -1.87 -2.69 17.42
C PHE A 145 -0.71 -3.15 18.32
N LYS A 146 -0.07 -4.25 17.98
CA LYS A 146 1.17 -4.66 18.63
C LYS A 146 2.34 -4.39 17.70
N ASN A 147 3.23 -3.52 18.19
CA ASN A 147 4.58 -3.23 17.72
C ASN A 147 4.70 -2.29 16.51
N ILE A 148 4.79 -0.99 16.82
CA ILE A 148 5.54 -0.05 15.98
C ILE A 148 7.00 -0.18 16.41
N LEU A 149 7.82 -0.88 15.65
CA LEU A 149 9.26 -0.93 15.88
C LEU A 149 9.92 0.21 15.09
N ILE A 150 10.36 1.22 15.82
CA ILE A 150 11.17 2.32 15.30
C ILE A 150 12.63 1.96 15.53
N GLN A 151 13.27 1.31 14.58
CA GLN A 151 14.73 1.31 14.49
C GLN A 151 15.13 1.29 13.01
N ASN A 152 15.77 2.37 12.58
CA ASN A 152 16.50 2.53 11.33
C ASN A 152 15.91 1.83 10.09
N ILE A 153 15.08 2.59 9.33
CA ILE A 153 14.84 2.42 7.90
C ILE A 153 13.62 1.56 7.50
N PHE A 154 13.04 0.72 8.34
CA PHE A 154 11.86 -0.05 7.96
C PHE A 154 10.70 0.13 8.95
N TRP A 155 9.58 0.63 8.43
CA TRP A 155 8.32 0.69 9.17
C TRP A 155 7.40 -0.42 8.64
N PHE A 156 7.10 -1.42 9.47
CA PHE A 156 6.06 -2.38 9.19
C PHE A 156 4.92 -2.21 10.18
N LEU A 157 3.73 -1.93 9.67
CA LEU A 157 2.52 -2.04 10.45
C LEU A 157 1.95 -3.45 10.19
N TYR A 158 2.13 -4.36 11.14
CA TYR A 158 1.58 -5.71 11.06
C TYR A 158 0.30 -5.80 11.88
N ILE A 159 -0.81 -6.07 11.21
CA ILE A 159 -2.10 -6.34 11.85
C ILE A 159 -2.34 -7.85 11.74
N ARG A 160 -2.23 -8.55 12.86
CA ARG A 160 -2.48 -9.99 12.90
C ARG A 160 -3.97 -10.25 12.99
N PRO A 161 -4.62 -10.96 12.07
CA PRO A 161 -5.98 -11.44 12.28
C PRO A 161 -5.98 -12.40 13.47
N ASN A 162 -6.92 -12.21 14.37
CA ASN A 162 -7.10 -13.12 15.51
C ASN A 162 -7.61 -14.45 14.96
N ARG A 163 -6.71 -15.43 14.77
CA ARG A 163 -7.15 -16.82 14.56
C ARG A 163 -7.70 -17.30 15.90
N GLY A 164 -9.02 -17.32 16.01
CA GLY A 164 -9.67 -18.02 17.11
C GLY A 164 -9.11 -19.43 17.18
N HIS A 165 -8.61 -19.80 18.36
CA HIS A 165 -8.31 -21.18 18.66
C HIS A 165 -9.63 -21.97 18.61
N GLN A 166 -9.72 -22.90 17.66
CA GLN A 166 -10.56 -24.09 17.82
C GLN A 166 -9.82 -25.09 18.69
#